data_5857dcf94e75d49f727992dfb486179f
#
_entry.id   5857dcf94e75d49f727992dfb486179f
#
_cell.length_a   1.000
_cell.length_b   1.000
_cell.length_c   1.000
_cell.angle_alpha   90.00
_cell.angle_beta   90.00
_cell.angle_gamma   90.00
#
_symmetry.space_group_name_H-M   'P 1'
#
loop_
_entity.id
_entity.type
_entity.pdbx_description
1 polymer ?
#
loop_
_entity_poly.entity_id
_entity_poly.type
_entity_poly.pdbx_seq_one_letter_code
_entity_poly.pdbx_strand_id
1 'polypeptide(L)' 'MLTPRQLKLYKYLQNYFKENEMMPVFEEMMKHMNVKSKSVIYHMLGYIEWKGYIKREPAKARAITILKEVA' A
#
# COMPACT_ATOMS: atom_id res chain seq x y z
N MET A 1 12.39 -8.16 3.37
CA MET A 1 11.90 -8.50 2.03
C MET A 1 10.39 -8.72 2.08
N LEU A 2 9.67 -8.24 1.08
CA LEU A 2 8.22 -8.40 1.02
C LEU A 2 7.84 -9.76 0.47
N THR A 3 6.74 -10.33 0.98
CA THR A 3 6.18 -11.53 0.37
C THR A 3 5.63 -11.17 -1.02
N PRO A 4 5.41 -12.17 -1.91
CA PRO A 4 4.87 -11.87 -3.24
C PRO A 4 3.57 -11.07 -3.19
N ARG A 5 2.70 -11.37 -2.23
CA ARG A 5 1.43 -10.66 -2.10
C ARG A 5 1.61 -9.23 -1.60
N GLN A 6 2.49 -9.04 -0.62
CA GLN A 6 2.84 -7.72 -0.13
C GLN A 6 3.51 -6.89 -1.22
N LEU A 7 4.38 -7.52 -2.00
CA LEU A 7 5.05 -6.86 -3.11
C LEU A 7 4.05 -6.40 -4.17
N LYS A 8 3.04 -7.22 -4.46
CA LYS A 8 2.00 -6.85 -5.42
C LYS A 8 1.28 -5.58 -4.98
N LEU A 9 0.90 -5.49 -3.71
CA LEU A 9 0.26 -4.30 -3.19
C LEU A 9 1.22 -3.10 -3.22
N TYR A 10 2.46 -3.30 -2.81
CA TYR A 10 3.45 -2.23 -2.76
C TYR A 10 3.71 -1.65 -4.15
N LYS A 11 3.87 -2.50 -5.16
CA LYS A 11 4.06 -2.05 -6.54
C LYS A 11 2.84 -1.31 -7.07
N TYR A 12 1.65 -1.74 -6.67
CA TYR A 12 0.43 -1.03 -7.03
C TYR A 12 0.45 0.39 -6.45
N LEU A 13 0.86 0.53 -5.19
CA LEU A 13 0.97 1.86 -4.57
C LEU A 13 1.97 2.74 -5.30
N GLN A 14 3.13 2.19 -5.65
CA GLN A 14 4.15 2.95 -6.39
C GLN A 14 3.61 3.43 -7.73
N ASN A 15 3.00 2.53 -8.50
CA ASN A 15 2.50 2.87 -9.83
C ASN A 15 1.34 3.86 -9.75
N TYR A 16 0.44 3.67 -8.79
CA TYR A 16 -0.69 4.56 -8.62
C TYR A 16 -0.22 5.97 -8.28
N PHE A 17 0.72 6.09 -7.36
CA PHE A 17 1.26 7.38 -6.97
C PHE A 17 1.98 8.06 -8.14
N LYS A 18 2.73 7.28 -8.89
CA LYS A 18 3.46 7.81 -10.05
C LYS A 18 2.51 8.39 -11.10
N GLU A 19 1.37 7.75 -11.31
CA GLU A 19 0.41 8.17 -12.34
C GLU A 19 -0.54 9.26 -11.85
N ASN A 20 -0.89 9.26 -10.57
CA ASN A 20 -1.96 10.12 -10.04
C ASN A 20 -1.49 11.14 -9.01
N GLU A 21 -0.24 11.06 -8.59
CA GLU A 21 0.35 11.91 -7.55
C GLU A 21 -0.41 11.87 -6.23
N MET A 22 -1.10 10.76 -5.98
CA MET A 22 -1.82 10.50 -4.73
C MET A 22 -1.92 8.99 -4.53
N MET A 23 -2.15 8.57 -3.30
CA MET A 23 -2.31 7.15 -2.99
C MET A 23 -3.75 6.72 -3.24
N PRO A 24 -3.98 5.43 -3.60
CA PRO A 24 -5.33 4.92 -3.76
C PRO A 24 -6.04 4.83 -2.41
N VAL A 25 -7.37 4.89 -2.42
CA VAL A 25 -8.15 4.61 -1.22
C VAL A 25 -8.22 3.10 -1.01
N PHE A 26 -8.67 2.68 0.19
CA PHE A 26 -8.71 1.26 0.54
C PHE A 26 -9.57 0.45 -0.42
N GLU A 27 -10.68 1.01 -0.88
CA GLU A 27 -11.56 0.32 -1.82
C GLU A 27 -10.84 -0.03 -3.12
N GLU A 28 -10.00 0.86 -3.60
CA GLU A 28 -9.20 0.61 -4.79
C GLU A 28 -8.15 -0.48 -4.56
N MET A 29 -7.51 -0.45 -3.39
CA MET A 29 -6.54 -1.48 -3.01
C MET A 29 -7.21 -2.84 -2.89
N MET A 30 -8.38 -2.89 -2.27
CA MET A 30 -9.17 -4.11 -2.12
C MET A 30 -9.51 -4.72 -3.48
N LYS A 31 -9.95 -3.86 -4.41
CA LYS A 31 -10.29 -4.28 -5.75
C LYS A 31 -9.08 -4.84 -6.48
N HIS A 32 -7.95 -4.14 -6.40
CA HIS A 32 -6.72 -4.59 -7.05
C HIS A 32 -6.22 -5.92 -6.51
N MET A 33 -6.31 -6.10 -5.19
CA MET A 33 -5.84 -7.31 -4.54
C MET A 33 -6.89 -8.42 -4.53
N ASN A 34 -8.10 -8.13 -5.01
CA ASN A 34 -9.22 -9.08 -5.02
C ASN A 34 -9.54 -9.59 -3.63
N VAL A 35 -9.63 -8.69 -2.67
CA VAL A 35 -10.03 -9.01 -1.29
C VAL A 35 -11.26 -8.19 -0.92
N LYS A 36 -12.08 -8.73 -0.02
CA LYS A 36 -13.34 -8.11 0.36
C LYS A 36 -13.31 -7.42 1.73
N SER A 37 -12.17 -7.47 2.40
CA SER A 37 -12.04 -6.94 3.75
C SER A 37 -11.01 -5.83 3.83
N LYS A 38 -11.40 -4.69 4.39
CA LYS A 38 -10.46 -3.61 4.69
C LYS A 38 -9.38 -4.06 5.65
N SER A 39 -9.73 -4.96 6.59
CA SER A 39 -8.76 -5.45 7.57
C SER A 39 -7.57 -6.12 6.92
N VAL A 40 -7.81 -6.88 5.84
CA VAL A 40 -6.73 -7.55 5.12
C VAL A 40 -5.76 -6.52 4.56
N ILE A 41 -6.29 -5.48 3.91
CA ILE A 41 -5.46 -4.40 3.36
C ILE A 41 -4.72 -3.67 4.48
N TYR A 42 -5.43 -3.36 5.56
CA TYR A 42 -4.82 -2.66 6.70
C TYR A 42 -3.64 -3.44 7.27
N HIS A 43 -3.81 -4.76 7.46
CA HIS A 43 -2.73 -5.60 7.97
C HIS A 43 -1.57 -5.72 6.98
N MET A 44 -1.87 -5.82 5.69
CA MET A 44 -0.82 -5.86 4.68
C MET A 44 0.01 -4.58 4.68
N LEU A 45 -0.65 -3.44 4.74
CA LEU A 45 0.03 -2.15 4.84
C LEU A 45 0.87 -2.07 6.11
N GLY A 46 0.36 -2.61 7.22
CA GLY A 46 1.10 -2.66 8.47
C GLY A 46 2.40 -3.43 8.36
N TYR A 47 2.39 -4.58 7.70
CA TYR A 47 3.61 -5.35 7.46
C TYR A 47 4.58 -4.63 6.54
N ILE A 48 4.07 -4.01 5.47
CA ILE A 48 4.90 -3.26 4.55
C ILE A 48 5.57 -2.09 5.27
N GLU A 49 4.82 -1.41 6.14
CA GLU A 49 5.35 -0.31 6.95
C GLU A 49 6.38 -0.82 7.96
N TRP A 50 6.07 -1.91 8.65
CA TRP A 50 6.96 -2.49 9.64
C TRP A 50 8.31 -2.88 9.02
N LYS A 51 8.28 -3.33 7.78
CA LYS A 51 9.51 -3.69 7.04
C LYS A 51 10.26 -2.48 6.50
N GLY A 52 9.73 -1.27 6.70
CA GLY A 52 10.43 -0.03 6.34
C GLY A 52 10.23 0.44 4.90
N TYR A 53 9.24 -0.06 4.20
CA TYR A 53 9.01 0.31 2.79
C TYR A 53 8.09 1.50 2.64
N ILE A 54 7.18 1.71 3.58
CA ILE A 54 6.27 2.85 3.56
C ILE A 54 6.13 3.44 4.97
N LYS A 55 5.59 4.65 5.03
CA LYS A 55 5.21 5.30 6.28
C LYS A 55 3.77 5.77 6.12
N ARG A 56 2.95 5.51 7.13
CA ARG A 56 1.56 5.95 7.15
C ARG A 56 1.34 6.98 8.25
N GLU A 57 0.44 7.93 7.99
CA GLU A 57 -0.01 8.85 9.03
C GLU A 57 -1.42 8.44 9.45
N PRO A 58 -1.62 8.08 10.73
CA PRO A 58 -2.90 7.47 11.16
C PRO A 58 -4.13 8.35 10.97
N ALA A 59 -3.95 9.65 10.98
CA ALA A 59 -5.08 10.58 10.95
C ALA A 59 -5.58 10.92 9.55
N LYS A 60 -4.92 10.42 8.49
CA LYS A 60 -5.25 10.81 7.13
C LYS A 60 -5.41 9.59 6.22
N ALA A 61 -6.51 9.55 5.47
CA ALA A 61 -6.88 8.38 4.68
C ALA A 61 -5.92 8.03 3.54
N ARG A 62 -5.23 9.01 2.96
CA ARG A 62 -4.32 8.79 1.84
C ARG A 62 -2.87 9.16 2.16
N ALA A 63 -2.54 9.20 3.44
CA ALA A 63 -1.22 9.67 3.87
C ALA A 63 -0.22 8.51 3.97
N ILE A 64 0.13 7.95 2.83
CA ILE A 64 1.14 6.91 2.71
C ILE A 64 2.32 7.50 1.94
N THR A 65 3.51 7.40 2.53
CA THR A 65 4.74 7.85 1.89
C THR A 65 5.59 6.63 1.54
N ILE A 66 6.05 6.55 0.31
CA ILE A 66 6.92 5.47 -0.11
C ILE A 66 8.34 5.81 0.31
N LEU A 67 8.96 4.92 1.10
CA LEU A 67 10.31 5.13 1.62
C LEU A 67 11.38 4.41 0.81
N LYS A 68 11.03 3.29 0.17
CA LYS A 68 11.96 2.51 -0.65
C LYS A 68 11.31 2.21 -1.99
N GLU A 69 12.08 2.34 -3.05
CA GLU A 69 11.63 1.92 -4.37
C GLU A 69 12.08 0.49 -4.63
N VAL A 70 11.19 -0.29 -5.24
CA VAL A 70 11.50 -1.64 -5.68
C VAL A 70 11.36 -1.67 -7.19
N ALA A 71 12.43 -2.04 -7.86
CA ALA A 71 12.46 -2.10 -9.32
C ALA A 71 11.55 -3.20 -9.86
#